data_2aefe8d1ae33a5a0880b7b2a259ff43d
#
_entry.id   2aefe8d1ae33a5a0880b7b2a259ff43d
#
_cell.length_a   1.000
_cell.length_b   1.000
_cell.length_c   1.000
_cell.angle_alpha   90.00
_cell.angle_beta   90.00
_cell.angle_gamma   90.00
#
_symmetry.space_group_name_H-M   'P 1'
#
loop_
_entity.id
_entity.type
_entity.pdbx_description
1 polymer ?
#
loop_
_entity_poly.entity_id
_entity_poly.type
_entity_poly.pdbx_seq_one_letter_code
_entity_poly.pdbx_strand_id
1 'polypeptide(L)'
;GTLNPDLIYFVDELPNKGDDIRSLKSSIRPGGTAINCSELISLWDKSVHVRGNSIGSDPMGKYLVDYLKENNINFDGLIINQSLTPTCSIFVDSSGERTIVSSGYEGLEWSNFENLNNFDSLIIDRYSIRFIKDKIKDLKKQNNLFVCQAGYEYEIDYKLDFLIVSKDEIGVDEANNLIDS
;
A
#
# COMPACT_ATOMS: atom_id res chain seq x y z
N GLY A 1 -1.07 -4.58 3.06
CA GLY A 1 -0.42 -3.69 2.09
C GLY A 1 0.61 -2.77 2.72
N THR A 2 1.22 -1.90 1.94
CA THR A 2 2.22 -0.94 2.40
C THR A 2 1.59 0.22 3.18
N LEU A 3 2.34 0.71 4.18
CA LEU A 3 2.04 1.90 4.98
C LEU A 3 3.28 2.79 5.02
N ASN A 4 3.11 4.05 4.67
CA ASN A 4 4.18 5.06 4.71
C ASN A 4 3.58 6.48 4.67
N PRO A 5 4.25 7.50 5.20
CA PRO A 5 3.98 8.88 4.84
C PRO A 5 4.47 9.20 3.43
N ASP A 6 3.67 9.91 2.67
CA ASP A 6 4.02 10.49 1.38
C ASP A 6 4.44 11.95 1.57
N LEU A 7 5.70 12.25 1.26
CA LEU A 7 6.29 13.59 1.26
C LEU A 7 6.17 14.15 -0.16
N ILE A 8 5.15 14.96 -0.39
CA ILE A 8 4.79 15.42 -1.74
C ILE A 8 5.37 16.81 -1.99
N TYR A 9 6.09 16.96 -3.09
CA TYR A 9 6.69 18.20 -3.55
C TYR A 9 6.19 18.54 -4.94
N PHE A 10 5.59 19.71 -5.09
CA PHE A 10 5.21 20.23 -6.41
C PHE A 10 6.34 21.08 -6.95
N VAL A 11 6.81 20.77 -8.15
CA VAL A 11 7.93 21.43 -8.82
C VAL A 11 7.53 21.80 -10.25
N ASP A 12 8.20 22.79 -10.83
CA ASP A 12 7.97 23.09 -12.27
C ASP A 12 8.51 21.96 -13.15
N GLU A 13 9.74 21.55 -12.89
CA GLU A 13 10.43 20.45 -13.56
C GLU A 13 11.27 19.69 -12.52
N LEU A 14 11.55 18.41 -12.81
CA LEU A 14 12.49 17.63 -11.99
C LEU A 14 13.90 18.20 -12.14
N PRO A 15 14.68 18.29 -11.01
CA PRO A 15 16.03 18.79 -11.09
C PRO A 15 16.95 17.85 -11.87
N ASN A 16 17.86 18.43 -12.64
CA ASN A 16 18.99 17.68 -13.19
C ASN A 16 20.03 17.41 -12.11
N LYS A 17 20.95 16.51 -12.40
CA LYS A 17 22.05 16.20 -11.49
C LYS A 17 22.86 17.47 -11.14
N GLY A 18 22.87 17.83 -9.87
CA GLY A 18 23.61 18.98 -9.34
C GLY A 18 22.76 20.25 -9.21
N ASP A 19 21.51 20.25 -9.66
CA ASP A 19 20.63 21.41 -9.48
C ASP A 19 20.15 21.55 -8.03
N ASP A 20 19.90 22.79 -7.63
CA ASP A 20 19.19 23.15 -6.39
C ASP A 20 17.91 23.88 -6.79
N ILE A 21 16.76 23.24 -6.55
CA ILE A 21 15.45 23.81 -6.88
C ILE A 21 14.60 24.01 -5.64
N ARG A 22 13.65 24.91 -5.71
CA ARG A 22 12.64 25.13 -4.68
C ARG A 22 11.30 24.55 -5.13
N SER A 23 10.67 23.78 -4.26
CA SER A 23 9.30 23.35 -4.50
C SER A 23 8.33 24.52 -4.44
N LEU A 24 7.34 24.54 -5.31
CA LEU A 24 6.24 25.53 -5.30
C LEU A 24 5.33 25.33 -4.08
N LYS A 25 5.15 24.08 -3.69
CA LYS A 25 4.32 23.64 -2.57
C LYS A 25 4.81 22.29 -2.09
N SER A 26 4.67 22.03 -0.80
CA SER A 26 4.87 20.69 -0.24
C SER A 26 3.75 20.32 0.71
N SER A 27 3.55 19.01 0.87
CA SER A 27 2.60 18.45 1.85
C SER A 27 3.07 17.08 2.31
N ILE A 28 2.60 16.67 3.48
CA ILE A 28 2.76 15.31 4.00
C ILE A 28 1.37 14.71 4.05
N ARG A 29 1.24 13.47 3.57
CA ARG A 29 -0.01 12.71 3.62
C ARG A 29 0.25 11.28 4.09
N PRO A 30 -0.70 10.65 4.79
CA PRO A 30 -0.67 9.22 4.94
C PRO A 30 -0.76 8.57 3.57
N GLY A 31 0.01 7.50 3.35
CA GLY A 31 0.10 6.85 2.05
C GLY A 31 0.41 5.36 2.17
N GLY A 32 0.70 4.76 1.03
CA GLY A 32 0.77 3.32 0.87
C GLY A 32 -0.59 2.69 0.58
N THR A 33 -0.60 1.56 -0.08
CA THR A 33 -1.84 0.92 -0.54
C THR A 33 -2.79 0.59 0.61
N ALA A 34 -2.26 0.13 1.75
CA ALA A 34 -3.09 -0.20 2.90
C ALA A 34 -3.85 1.02 3.45
N ILE A 35 -3.20 2.16 3.56
CA ILE A 35 -3.85 3.40 4.05
C ILE A 35 -4.84 3.92 3.03
N ASN A 36 -4.45 4.05 1.75
CA ASN A 36 -5.32 4.59 0.71
C ASN A 36 -6.62 3.79 0.56
N CYS A 37 -6.53 2.45 0.61
CA CYS A 37 -7.71 1.59 0.56
C CYS A 37 -8.55 1.68 1.83
N SER A 38 -7.91 1.71 3.01
CA SER A 38 -8.63 1.76 4.28
C SER A 38 -9.37 3.08 4.48
N GLU A 39 -8.78 4.20 4.07
CA GLU A 39 -9.44 5.50 4.07
C GLU A 39 -10.72 5.47 3.24
N LEU A 40 -10.63 4.98 1.99
CA LEU A 40 -11.79 4.91 1.10
C LEU A 40 -12.91 4.03 1.67
N ILE A 41 -12.55 2.86 2.22
CA ILE A 41 -13.54 1.91 2.76
C ILE A 41 -14.18 2.45 4.06
N SER A 42 -13.40 3.15 4.89
CA SER A 42 -13.93 3.75 6.13
C SER A 42 -15.03 4.79 5.85
N LEU A 43 -14.96 5.49 4.71
CA LEU A 43 -16.00 6.42 4.26
C LEU A 43 -17.35 5.73 3.93
N TRP A 44 -17.34 4.41 3.79
CA TRP A 44 -18.56 3.60 3.54
C TRP A 44 -19.14 2.98 4.81
N ASP A 45 -18.76 3.46 5.98
CA ASP A 45 -19.16 2.93 7.30
C ASP A 45 -18.88 1.41 7.45
N LYS A 46 -17.78 0.94 6.86
CA LYS A 46 -17.34 -0.44 6.98
C LYS A 46 -16.20 -0.57 7.99
N SER A 47 -16.21 -1.67 8.73
CA SER A 47 -15.10 -2.02 9.61
C SER A 47 -13.86 -2.33 8.77
N VAL A 48 -12.77 -1.64 9.05
CA VAL A 48 -11.50 -1.78 8.33
C VAL A 48 -10.38 -2.10 9.29
N HIS A 49 -9.58 -3.10 8.93
CA HIS A 49 -8.38 -3.50 9.65
C HIS A 49 -7.17 -3.38 8.73
N VAL A 50 -6.20 -2.57 9.14
CA VAL A 50 -4.95 -2.37 8.39
C VAL A 50 -3.87 -3.28 8.96
N ARG A 51 -3.19 -3.98 8.06
CA ARG A 51 -1.98 -4.76 8.32
C ARG A 51 -0.99 -4.58 7.19
N GLY A 52 0.29 -4.58 7.51
CA GLY A 52 1.32 -4.39 6.49
C GLY A 52 2.72 -4.40 7.06
N ASN A 53 3.59 -3.62 6.46
CA ASN A 53 4.95 -3.44 6.96
C ASN A 53 4.96 -2.75 8.32
N SER A 54 6.02 -3.00 9.08
CA SER A 54 6.27 -2.28 10.33
C SER A 54 6.48 -0.78 10.07
N ILE A 55 6.14 0.01 11.08
CA ILE A 55 6.44 1.43 11.15
C ILE A 55 7.26 1.72 12.40
N GLY A 56 8.01 2.80 12.39
CA GLY A 56 8.80 3.23 13.53
C GLY A 56 7.97 3.88 14.63
N SER A 57 8.55 3.99 15.82
CA SER A 57 8.04 4.85 16.89
C SER A 57 8.51 6.32 16.76
N ASP A 58 9.03 6.69 15.58
CA ASP A 58 9.47 8.02 15.21
C ASP A 58 8.30 8.98 14.92
N PRO A 59 8.54 10.27 14.65
CA PRO A 59 7.48 11.23 14.34
C PRO A 59 6.60 10.84 13.14
N MET A 60 7.16 10.17 12.12
CA MET A 60 6.43 9.74 10.93
C MET A 60 5.51 8.55 11.24
N GLY A 61 5.98 7.59 12.04
CA GLY A 61 5.12 6.49 12.50
C GLY A 61 4.01 6.98 13.44
N LYS A 62 4.34 7.92 14.34
CA LYS A 62 3.32 8.56 15.17
C LYS A 62 2.25 9.26 14.33
N TYR A 63 2.66 9.98 13.28
CA TYR A 63 1.74 10.63 12.34
C TYR A 63 0.76 9.64 11.70
N LEU A 64 1.25 8.47 11.26
CA LEU A 64 0.39 7.42 10.70
C LEU A 64 -0.57 6.83 11.75
N VAL A 65 -0.07 6.57 12.96
CA VAL A 65 -0.90 6.02 14.05
C VAL A 65 -2.01 6.99 14.45
N ASP A 66 -1.69 8.27 14.57
CA ASP A 66 -2.67 9.30 14.91
C ASP A 66 -3.75 9.39 13.80
N TYR A 67 -3.34 9.36 12.53
CA TYR A 67 -4.27 9.32 11.40
C TYR A 67 -5.20 8.11 11.41
N LEU A 68 -4.67 6.91 11.66
CA LEU A 68 -5.48 5.69 11.74
C LEU A 68 -6.53 5.78 12.85
N LYS A 69 -6.15 6.33 14.01
CA LYS A 69 -7.07 6.55 15.15
C LYS A 69 -8.16 7.57 14.82
N GLU A 70 -7.79 8.71 14.25
CA GLU A 70 -8.71 9.79 13.88
C GLU A 70 -9.78 9.33 12.87
N ASN A 71 -9.43 8.39 12.01
CA ASN A 71 -10.33 7.82 11.01
C ASN A 71 -11.00 6.51 11.43
N ASN A 72 -10.90 6.10 12.69
CA ASN A 72 -11.47 4.86 13.23
C ASN A 72 -11.05 3.59 12.46
N ILE A 73 -9.83 3.58 11.93
CA ILE A 73 -9.27 2.44 11.22
C ILE A 73 -8.55 1.54 12.25
N ASN A 74 -8.96 0.28 12.34
CA ASN A 74 -8.31 -0.66 13.24
C ASN A 74 -6.94 -1.06 12.70
N PHE A 75 -5.92 -0.97 13.54
CA PHE A 75 -4.54 -1.36 13.24
C PHE A 75 -3.96 -2.36 14.24
N ASP A 76 -4.82 -3.11 14.94
CA ASP A 76 -4.39 -4.19 15.81
C ASP A 76 -3.58 -5.22 15.03
N GLY A 77 -2.38 -5.51 15.50
CA GLY A 77 -1.42 -6.36 14.82
C GLY A 77 -0.48 -5.64 13.85
N LEU A 78 -0.56 -4.31 13.73
CA LEU A 78 0.51 -3.52 13.10
C LEU A 78 1.74 -3.52 14.01
N ILE A 79 2.92 -3.79 13.44
CA ILE A 79 4.17 -3.79 14.17
C ILE A 79 4.70 -2.36 14.26
N ILE A 80 4.88 -1.88 15.48
CA ILE A 80 5.52 -0.59 15.76
C ILE A 80 6.81 -0.88 16.53
N ASN A 81 7.95 -0.54 15.97
CA ASN A 81 9.26 -0.84 16.53
C ASN A 81 10.18 0.38 16.61
N GLN A 82 11.47 0.18 16.87
CA GLN A 82 12.46 1.27 17.00
C GLN A 82 13.14 1.62 15.65
N SER A 83 12.75 0.99 14.54
CA SER A 83 13.27 1.35 13.23
C SER A 83 12.69 2.69 12.75
N LEU A 84 13.22 3.23 11.66
CA LEU A 84 12.62 4.38 11.00
C LEU A 84 11.39 3.95 10.20
N THR A 85 10.37 4.79 10.21
CA THR A 85 9.19 4.60 9.37
C THR A 85 9.57 4.78 7.90
N PRO A 86 9.22 3.83 7.00
CA PRO A 86 9.46 4.03 5.58
C PRO A 86 8.70 5.24 5.05
N THR A 87 9.26 5.93 4.08
CA THR A 87 8.67 7.12 3.47
C THR A 87 8.77 7.09 1.96
N CYS A 88 7.85 7.77 1.27
CA CYS A 88 7.95 8.05 -0.16
C CYS A 88 8.09 9.55 -0.38
N SER A 89 9.17 9.98 -1.05
CA SER A 89 9.30 11.33 -1.59
C SER A 89 8.70 11.35 -2.98
N ILE A 90 7.65 12.13 -3.18
CA ILE A 90 6.88 12.20 -4.43
C ILE A 90 7.06 13.59 -5.02
N PHE A 91 7.66 13.67 -6.19
CA PHE A 91 7.80 14.90 -6.96
C PHE A 91 6.72 14.92 -8.03
N VAL A 92 5.92 15.97 -8.06
CA VAL A 92 4.87 16.18 -9.06
C VAL A 92 5.26 17.39 -9.87
N ASP A 93 5.48 17.23 -11.18
CA ASP A 93 5.87 18.29 -12.08
C ASP A 93 4.66 19.08 -12.63
N SER A 94 4.94 20.10 -13.45
CA SER A 94 3.91 20.96 -14.03
C SER A 94 2.97 20.23 -15.01
N SER A 95 3.37 19.07 -15.52
CA SER A 95 2.51 18.21 -16.34
C SER A 95 1.56 17.33 -15.53
N GLY A 96 1.77 17.26 -14.21
CA GLY A 96 1.06 16.37 -13.28
C GLY A 96 1.67 14.96 -13.21
N GLU A 97 2.80 14.72 -13.90
CA GLU A 97 3.52 13.45 -13.79
C GLU A 97 4.28 13.38 -12.47
N ARG A 98 4.44 12.16 -11.95
CA ARG A 98 5.04 11.94 -10.63
C ARG A 98 6.29 11.06 -10.72
N THR A 99 7.30 11.46 -9.98
CA THR A 99 8.49 10.64 -9.71
C THR A 99 8.54 10.32 -8.22
N ILE A 100 8.72 9.05 -7.90
CA ILE A 100 8.66 8.55 -6.52
C ILE A 100 10.03 7.99 -6.14
N VAL A 101 10.53 8.42 -4.99
CA VAL A 101 11.72 7.88 -4.35
C VAL A 101 11.31 7.31 -2.99
N SER A 102 11.33 5.99 -2.88
CA SER A 102 10.99 5.29 -1.64
C SER A 102 12.25 5.03 -0.81
N SER A 103 12.13 5.14 0.50
CA SER A 103 13.23 4.89 1.45
C SER A 103 12.73 4.15 2.69
N GLY A 104 13.66 3.42 3.34
CA GLY A 104 13.39 2.74 4.61
C GLY A 104 12.62 1.43 4.47
N TYR A 105 12.54 0.84 3.28
CA TYR A 105 11.82 -0.41 3.05
C TYR A 105 12.67 -1.68 3.25
N GLU A 106 13.97 -1.52 3.42
CA GLU A 106 14.87 -2.65 3.64
C GLU A 106 14.72 -3.19 5.07
N GLY A 107 14.61 -4.52 5.20
CA GLY A 107 14.55 -5.18 6.50
C GLY A 107 13.28 -4.94 7.32
N LEU A 108 12.21 -4.43 6.73
CA LEU A 108 10.93 -4.24 7.42
C LEU A 108 10.34 -5.58 7.87
N GLU A 109 9.84 -5.59 9.09
CA GLU A 109 8.97 -6.66 9.56
C GLU A 109 7.58 -6.50 8.94
N TRP A 110 6.88 -7.62 8.74
CA TRP A 110 5.51 -7.60 8.23
C TRP A 110 4.56 -8.15 9.28
N SER A 111 3.41 -7.52 9.38
CA SER A 111 2.34 -7.91 10.30
C SER A 111 2.04 -9.40 10.19
N ASN A 112 1.70 -10.02 11.29
CA ASN A 112 1.16 -11.36 11.27
C ASN A 112 -0.25 -11.34 10.67
N PHE A 113 -0.46 -12.15 9.61
CA PHE A 113 -1.73 -12.28 8.93
C PHE A 113 -2.57 -13.45 9.48
N GLU A 114 -2.65 -13.58 10.80
CA GLU A 114 -3.51 -14.55 11.47
C GLU A 114 -4.97 -14.06 11.56
N ASN A 115 -5.88 -15.00 11.76
CA ASN A 115 -7.32 -14.74 11.95
C ASN A 115 -8.00 -14.01 10.77
N LEU A 116 -7.51 -14.21 9.55
CA LEU A 116 -8.10 -13.62 8.35
C LEU A 116 -9.49 -14.22 8.00
N ASN A 117 -9.84 -15.36 8.57
CA ASN A 117 -11.15 -16.00 8.44
C ASN A 117 -12.31 -15.18 9.02
N ASN A 118 -12.00 -14.14 9.79
CA ASN A 118 -12.99 -13.22 10.38
C ASN A 118 -13.36 -12.06 9.41
N PHE A 119 -12.79 -12.02 8.22
CA PHE A 119 -13.02 -10.96 7.24
C PHE A 119 -13.72 -11.50 6.01
N ASP A 120 -14.63 -10.68 5.46
CA ASP A 120 -15.36 -10.99 4.22
C ASP A 120 -14.50 -10.68 2.99
N SER A 121 -13.60 -9.71 3.10
CA SER A 121 -12.76 -9.26 2.00
C SER A 121 -11.35 -8.90 2.43
N LEU A 122 -10.42 -9.07 1.50
CA LEU A 122 -9.01 -8.78 1.66
C LEU A 122 -8.53 -7.95 0.47
N ILE A 123 -7.92 -6.81 0.75
CA ILE A 123 -7.22 -6.02 -0.24
C ILE A 123 -5.72 -6.14 0.03
N ILE A 124 -4.98 -6.56 -0.98
CA ILE A 124 -3.54 -6.79 -0.92
C ILE A 124 -2.84 -5.99 -2.01
N ASP A 125 -1.57 -5.72 -1.81
CA ASP A 125 -0.71 -5.14 -2.84
C ASP A 125 0.41 -6.11 -3.24
N ARG A 126 1.07 -5.83 -4.35
CA ARG A 126 2.18 -6.65 -4.86
C ARG A 126 3.33 -6.83 -3.87
N TYR A 127 3.49 -5.94 -2.90
CA TYR A 127 4.58 -6.01 -1.92
C TYR A 127 4.25 -6.94 -0.75
N SER A 128 2.98 -7.02 -0.38
CA SER A 128 2.52 -7.87 0.73
C SER A 128 2.21 -9.31 0.30
N ILE A 129 1.96 -9.55 -0.98
CA ILE A 129 1.52 -10.85 -1.49
C ILE A 129 2.45 -12.01 -1.09
N ARG A 130 3.75 -11.83 -1.17
CA ARG A 130 4.75 -12.84 -0.82
C ARG A 130 4.67 -13.35 0.63
N PHE A 131 4.04 -12.58 1.52
CA PHE A 131 3.88 -12.94 2.93
C PHE A 131 2.54 -13.60 3.25
N ILE A 132 1.58 -13.56 2.33
CA ILE A 132 0.19 -13.94 2.60
C ILE A 132 -0.37 -14.93 1.59
N LYS A 133 0.26 -15.15 0.43
CA LYS A 133 -0.30 -15.96 -0.68
C LYS A 133 -0.76 -17.36 -0.27
N ASP A 134 0.01 -18.07 0.53
CA ASP A 134 -0.34 -19.42 0.95
C ASP A 134 -1.59 -19.43 1.85
N LYS A 135 -1.72 -18.43 2.73
CA LYS A 135 -2.92 -18.25 3.57
C LYS A 135 -4.15 -17.90 2.74
N ILE A 136 -4.00 -17.11 1.67
CA ILE A 136 -5.11 -16.80 0.76
C ILE A 136 -5.64 -18.05 0.11
N LYS A 137 -4.76 -18.92 -0.39
CA LYS A 137 -5.15 -20.20 -0.99
C LYS A 137 -5.99 -21.06 -0.05
N ASP A 138 -5.55 -21.17 1.19
CA ASP A 138 -6.25 -21.96 2.20
C ASP A 138 -7.59 -21.34 2.60
N LEU A 139 -7.63 -20.03 2.76
CA LEU A 139 -8.87 -19.31 3.09
C LEU A 139 -9.90 -19.38 1.96
N LYS A 140 -9.47 -19.23 0.71
CA LYS A 140 -10.36 -19.36 -0.45
C LYS A 140 -10.94 -20.77 -0.61
N LYS A 141 -10.25 -21.81 -0.16
CA LYS A 141 -10.79 -23.19 -0.14
C LYS A 141 -11.84 -23.40 0.94
N GLN A 142 -11.74 -22.66 2.04
CA GLN A 142 -12.58 -22.85 3.22
C GLN A 142 -13.76 -21.88 3.28
N ASN A 143 -13.61 -20.67 2.76
CA ASN A 143 -14.54 -19.56 2.89
C ASN A 143 -14.71 -18.81 1.56
N ASN A 144 -15.79 -18.07 1.43
CA ASN A 144 -16.03 -17.16 0.32
C ASN A 144 -15.29 -15.82 0.50
N LEU A 145 -14.02 -15.85 0.86
CA LEU A 145 -13.20 -14.65 1.02
C LEU A 145 -13.06 -13.94 -0.34
N PHE A 146 -13.48 -12.69 -0.40
CA PHE A 146 -13.27 -11.85 -1.55
C PHE A 146 -11.85 -11.26 -1.53
N VAL A 147 -11.10 -11.42 -2.62
CA VAL A 147 -9.71 -10.97 -2.71
C VAL A 147 -9.52 -10.01 -3.87
N CYS A 148 -9.10 -8.78 -3.54
CA CYS A 148 -8.70 -7.76 -4.49
C CYS A 148 -7.18 -7.54 -4.36
N GLN A 149 -6.45 -7.62 -5.47
CA GLN A 149 -5.02 -7.34 -5.51
C GLN A 149 -4.75 -6.05 -6.29
N ALA A 150 -3.97 -5.15 -5.70
CA ALA A 150 -3.48 -3.93 -6.31
C ALA A 150 -2.01 -4.09 -6.73
N GLY A 151 -1.75 -3.92 -8.02
CA GLY A 151 -0.46 -4.17 -8.64
C GLY A 151 -0.25 -5.63 -9.00
N TYR A 152 0.50 -5.86 -10.07
CA TYR A 152 0.82 -7.18 -10.57
C TYR A 152 2.10 -7.71 -9.92
N GLU A 153 2.06 -8.96 -9.49
CA GLU A 153 3.20 -9.75 -9.07
C GLU A 153 3.14 -11.09 -9.79
N TYR A 154 4.27 -11.64 -10.15
CA TYR A 154 4.38 -12.87 -10.93
C TYR A 154 3.66 -14.04 -10.26
N GLU A 155 3.10 -14.92 -11.09
CA GLU A 155 2.50 -16.20 -10.70
C GLU A 155 1.41 -16.08 -9.63
N ILE A 156 0.27 -15.52 -10.03
CA ILE A 156 -0.96 -15.62 -9.26
C ILE A 156 -1.48 -17.04 -9.42
N ASP A 157 -1.28 -17.87 -8.41
CA ASP A 157 -1.68 -19.29 -8.40
C ASP A 157 -2.89 -19.55 -7.48
N TYR A 158 -3.68 -18.50 -7.23
CA TYR A 158 -4.93 -18.53 -6.49
C TYR A 158 -5.96 -17.63 -7.17
N LYS A 159 -7.23 -17.95 -6.99
CA LYS A 159 -8.32 -17.18 -7.59
C LYS A 159 -8.42 -15.79 -6.96
N LEU A 160 -8.24 -14.75 -7.77
CA LEU A 160 -8.60 -13.38 -7.45
C LEU A 160 -10.04 -13.10 -7.84
N ASP A 161 -10.69 -12.20 -7.11
CA ASP A 161 -11.98 -11.65 -7.52
C ASP A 161 -11.76 -10.34 -8.30
N PHE A 162 -10.72 -9.57 -7.94
CA PHE A 162 -10.29 -8.39 -8.68
C PHE A 162 -8.77 -8.26 -8.71
N LEU A 163 -8.25 -7.87 -9.88
CA LEU A 163 -6.87 -7.44 -10.09
C LEU A 163 -6.89 -6.01 -10.64
N ILE A 164 -6.25 -5.09 -9.92
CA ILE A 164 -6.11 -3.68 -10.33
C ILE A 164 -4.66 -3.45 -10.71
N VAL A 165 -4.42 -3.14 -11.97
CA VAL A 165 -3.08 -2.87 -12.51
C VAL A 165 -3.09 -1.60 -13.36
N SER A 166 -1.95 -0.94 -13.47
CA SER A 166 -1.77 0.11 -14.46
C SER A 166 -1.40 -0.50 -15.81
N LYS A 167 -1.74 0.20 -16.89
CA LYS A 167 -1.36 -0.22 -18.25
C LYS A 167 0.16 -0.31 -18.47
N ASP A 168 0.94 0.34 -17.60
CA ASP A 168 2.39 0.35 -17.65
C ASP A 168 3.01 -0.84 -16.90
N GLU A 169 2.22 -1.53 -16.06
CA GLU A 169 2.67 -2.74 -15.37
C GLU A 169 2.54 -3.99 -16.23
N ILE A 170 1.42 -4.10 -16.96
CA ILE A 170 1.16 -5.20 -17.91
C ILE A 170 0.50 -4.68 -19.17
N GLY A 171 0.82 -5.28 -20.30
CA GLY A 171 0.13 -5.00 -21.58
C GLY A 171 -1.33 -5.47 -21.56
N VAL A 172 -2.15 -4.89 -22.44
CA VAL A 172 -3.58 -5.27 -22.55
C VAL A 172 -3.75 -6.76 -22.89
N ASP A 173 -2.88 -7.31 -23.74
CA ASP A 173 -2.94 -8.72 -24.13
C ASP A 173 -2.61 -9.66 -22.96
N GLU A 174 -1.64 -9.28 -22.13
CA GLU A 174 -1.29 -10.03 -20.92
C GLU A 174 -2.41 -9.96 -19.89
N ALA A 175 -3.03 -8.78 -19.71
CA ALA A 175 -4.18 -8.61 -18.83
C ALA A 175 -5.37 -9.49 -19.27
N ASN A 176 -5.65 -9.59 -20.57
CA ASN A 176 -6.70 -10.45 -21.11
C ASN A 176 -6.41 -11.94 -20.85
N ASN A 177 -5.16 -12.36 -21.01
CA ASN A 177 -4.77 -13.76 -20.71
C ASN A 177 -4.93 -14.11 -19.23
N LEU A 178 -4.77 -13.17 -18.31
CA LEU A 178 -5.00 -13.37 -16.87
C LEU A 178 -6.49 -13.49 -16.50
N ILE A 179 -7.39 -12.93 -17.31
CA ILE A 179 -8.85 -13.04 -17.11
C ILE A 179 -9.34 -14.40 -17.56
N ASP A 180 -8.73 -14.98 -18.59
CA ASP A 180 -9.17 -16.22 -19.22
C ASP A 180 -8.55 -17.48 -18.57
N SER A 181 -7.64 -17.32 -17.61
CA SER A 181 -6.95 -18.39 -16.89
C SER A 181 -7.58 -18.69 -15.53
#